data_8c7e661f599ab5b8b966d63c65513c5c
#
_entry.id   8c7e661f599ab5b8b966d63c65513c5c
#
_cell.length_a   1.000
_cell.length_b   1.000
_cell.length_c   1.000
_cell.angle_alpha   90.00
_cell.angle_beta   90.00
_cell.angle_gamma   90.00
#
_symmetry.space_group_name_H-M   'P 1'
#
loop_
_entity.id
_entity.type
_entity.pdbx_description
1 polymer ?
#
loop_
_entity_poly.entity_id
_entity_poly.type
_entity_poly.pdbx_seq_one_letter_code
_entity_poly.pdbx_strand_id
1 'polypeptide(L)'
;AGWKIHKQGALFANPCYVQIHPTCIPVHGTNQSKLTLMSESLRNSGRIWVPKKKEDAEAIRAGKLKPTQIAEEDRDYYLERKYPSFGNLVPRDVASRAGKEVCDEGRGIEANDTNEGVYLDFATEVQSKGRQTAYAKGNHNPSQEEILTLGKKWLEEKYGNLFTMYQKITDENPYETPMKIYPAVHYTMGGVSVDYNLQSTIPGCFVAGEANFSDHGANRLGASALMQGLADGYFVLPYTVSNYLADDIRTGKISTDLPEFVAAENNVKDQINKFLSNNGSKTVDHFHKRLGHIMWNKVGMGRNEKGLTEAISEITALKEEFYKEVYVPGSSDELNPELEKALRVADFIELGQLMAMDALQRKESCGGHFREEY
;
A
#
# COMPACT_ATOMS: atom_id res chain seq x y z
N ALA A 1 -4.02 10.75 12.54
CA ALA A 1 -3.84 12.18 12.89
C ALA A 1 -4.55 13.09 11.89
N GLY A 2 -4.24 13.04 10.59
CA GLY A 2 -4.80 13.96 9.58
C GLY A 2 -6.32 14.03 9.57
N TRP A 3 -7.01 12.90 9.68
CA TRP A 3 -8.47 12.88 9.74
C TRP A 3 -9.04 13.61 10.97
N LYS A 4 -8.39 13.49 12.13
CA LYS A 4 -8.82 14.21 13.35
C LYS A 4 -8.73 15.72 13.18
N ILE A 5 -7.66 16.20 12.55
CA ILE A 5 -7.46 17.63 12.25
C ILE A 5 -8.49 18.10 11.20
N HIS A 6 -8.76 17.28 10.18
CA HIS A 6 -9.79 17.58 9.19
C HIS A 6 -11.16 17.76 9.82
N LYS A 7 -11.55 16.93 10.78
CA LYS A 7 -12.81 17.08 11.54
C LYS A 7 -12.86 18.34 12.40
N GLN A 8 -11.73 18.98 12.67
CA GLN A 8 -11.64 20.28 13.34
C GLN A 8 -11.65 21.47 12.36
N GLY A 9 -11.75 21.22 11.06
CA GLY A 9 -11.86 22.27 10.04
C GLY A 9 -10.64 22.45 9.14
N ALA A 10 -9.58 21.66 9.31
CA ALA A 10 -8.47 21.68 8.36
C ALA A 10 -8.92 21.11 6.99
N LEU A 11 -8.57 21.80 5.91
CA LEU A 11 -8.85 21.30 4.57
C LEU A 11 -8.00 20.06 4.26
N PHE A 12 -8.58 19.15 3.49
CA PHE A 12 -7.90 17.96 2.97
C PHE A 12 -7.77 18.10 1.46
N ALA A 13 -6.62 17.78 0.89
CA ALA A 13 -6.37 17.86 -0.55
C ALA A 13 -6.04 16.47 -1.10
N ASN A 14 -6.51 16.20 -2.31
CA ASN A 14 -6.23 15.00 -3.10
C ASN A 14 -6.46 13.67 -2.36
N PRO A 15 -7.53 13.48 -1.59
CA PRO A 15 -7.71 12.28 -0.76
C PRO A 15 -7.70 10.97 -1.55
N CYS A 16 -8.09 10.97 -2.82
CA CYS A 16 -8.11 9.76 -3.64
C CYS A 16 -6.75 9.40 -4.28
N TYR A 17 -5.71 10.20 -4.09
CA TYR A 17 -4.39 9.92 -4.62
C TYR A 17 -3.59 9.02 -3.69
N VAL A 18 -3.55 7.74 -4.04
CA VAL A 18 -2.83 6.70 -3.29
C VAL A 18 -1.87 5.97 -4.23
N GLN A 19 -0.61 5.86 -3.82
CA GLN A 19 0.37 5.09 -4.57
C GLN A 19 0.28 3.61 -4.21
N ILE A 20 0.28 2.78 -5.24
CA ILE A 20 0.34 1.33 -5.13
C ILE A 20 1.78 0.88 -5.41
N HIS A 21 2.28 -0.06 -4.63
CA HIS A 21 3.60 -0.66 -4.84
C HIS A 21 3.44 -2.03 -5.52
N PRO A 22 4.07 -2.26 -6.67
CA PRO A 22 3.81 -3.46 -7.49
C PRO A 22 4.50 -4.74 -6.96
N THR A 23 5.48 -4.62 -6.06
CA THR A 23 6.30 -5.74 -5.58
C THR A 23 6.09 -5.99 -4.09
N CYS A 24 4.89 -6.40 -3.70
CA CYS A 24 4.60 -6.84 -2.34
C CYS A 24 4.40 -8.35 -2.32
N ILE A 25 4.66 -9.00 -1.19
CA ILE A 25 4.33 -10.40 -0.99
C ILE A 25 2.81 -10.49 -0.84
N PRO A 26 2.10 -11.32 -1.63
CA PRO A 26 0.66 -11.50 -1.50
C PRO A 26 0.29 -12.01 -0.11
N VAL A 27 -0.94 -11.75 0.33
CA VAL A 27 -1.46 -12.35 1.56
C VAL A 27 -1.54 -13.86 1.38
N HIS A 28 -0.84 -14.58 2.25
CA HIS A 28 -0.79 -16.03 2.25
C HIS A 28 -1.60 -16.59 3.42
N GLY A 29 -2.70 -17.25 3.13
CA GLY A 29 -3.60 -17.78 4.15
C GLY A 29 -4.30 -16.71 4.99
N THR A 30 -4.89 -17.12 6.11
CA THR A 30 -5.69 -16.25 7.01
C THR A 30 -4.86 -15.60 8.12
N ASN A 31 -3.63 -16.02 8.32
CA ASN A 31 -2.81 -15.66 9.48
C ASN A 31 -1.77 -14.56 9.22
N GLN A 32 -1.54 -14.19 7.97
CA GLN A 32 -0.62 -13.10 7.65
C GLN A 32 -1.26 -11.76 8.02
N SER A 33 -0.71 -11.10 9.03
CA SER A 33 -1.27 -9.86 9.57
C SER A 33 -0.85 -8.60 8.81
N LYS A 34 0.18 -8.68 7.96
CA LYS A 34 0.75 -7.52 7.23
C LYS A 34 1.12 -7.90 5.81
N LEU A 35 0.83 -7.01 4.87
CA LEU A 35 1.48 -7.00 3.57
C LEU A 35 2.95 -6.62 3.74
N THR A 36 3.85 -7.39 3.12
CA THR A 36 5.28 -7.09 3.16
C THR A 36 5.72 -6.54 1.82
N LEU A 37 6.20 -5.30 1.84
CA LEU A 37 6.80 -4.66 0.69
C LEU A 37 8.18 -5.27 0.42
N MET A 38 8.40 -5.70 -0.82
CA MET A 38 9.71 -6.07 -1.32
C MET A 38 10.36 -4.90 -2.05
N SER A 39 11.69 -4.87 -2.05
CA SER A 39 12.42 -3.81 -2.77
C SER A 39 12.06 -3.81 -4.26
N GLU A 40 11.75 -2.63 -4.79
CA GLU A 40 11.50 -2.44 -6.22
C GLU A 40 12.72 -2.78 -7.09
N SER A 41 13.93 -2.72 -6.51
CA SER A 41 15.17 -3.10 -7.22
C SER A 41 15.17 -4.54 -7.72
N LEU A 42 14.34 -5.42 -7.17
CA LEU A 42 14.15 -6.79 -7.68
C LEU A 42 13.68 -6.80 -9.15
N ARG A 43 12.90 -5.79 -9.56
CA ARG A 43 12.42 -5.64 -10.94
C ARG A 43 13.55 -5.33 -11.95
N ASN A 44 14.70 -4.86 -11.46
CA ASN A 44 15.86 -4.59 -12.33
C ASN A 44 16.49 -5.89 -12.86
N SER A 45 16.30 -7.01 -12.17
CA SER A 45 16.93 -8.30 -12.49
C SER A 45 15.91 -9.42 -12.66
N GLY A 46 14.71 -9.25 -12.12
CA GLY A 46 13.64 -10.23 -12.25
C GLY A 46 12.67 -9.91 -13.40
N ARG A 47 12.11 -10.95 -14.03
CA ARG A 47 11.07 -10.84 -15.05
C ARG A 47 9.73 -11.22 -14.46
N ILE A 48 8.69 -10.40 -14.77
CA ILE A 48 7.35 -10.60 -14.23
C ILE A 48 6.48 -11.32 -15.25
N TRP A 49 5.80 -12.40 -14.83
CA TRP A 49 4.98 -13.19 -15.73
C TRP A 49 3.80 -13.88 -15.02
N VAL A 50 2.84 -14.30 -15.81
CA VAL A 50 1.75 -15.24 -15.45
C VAL A 50 1.67 -16.33 -16.52
N PRO A 51 1.02 -17.49 -16.25
CA PRO A 51 0.71 -18.45 -17.31
C PRO A 51 -0.14 -17.82 -18.42
N LYS A 52 0.10 -18.20 -19.68
CA LYS A 52 -0.76 -17.76 -20.79
C LYS A 52 -2.18 -18.31 -20.68
N LYS A 53 -2.32 -19.54 -20.18
CA LYS A 53 -3.59 -20.25 -20.06
C LYS A 53 -4.14 -20.15 -18.64
N LYS A 54 -5.46 -19.96 -18.53
CA LYS A 54 -6.17 -19.93 -17.23
C LYS A 54 -6.10 -21.27 -16.51
N GLU A 55 -6.19 -22.36 -17.27
CA GLU A 55 -6.14 -23.73 -16.78
C GLU A 55 -4.82 -24.03 -16.06
N ASP A 56 -3.71 -23.49 -16.56
CA ASP A 56 -2.40 -23.63 -15.92
C ASP A 56 -2.34 -22.84 -14.61
N ALA A 57 -2.91 -21.64 -14.57
CA ALA A 57 -3.02 -20.85 -13.35
C ALA A 57 -3.90 -21.57 -12.30
N GLU A 58 -5.02 -22.16 -12.71
CA GLU A 58 -5.88 -22.96 -11.84
C GLU A 58 -5.17 -24.21 -11.30
N ALA A 59 -4.39 -24.90 -12.16
CA ALA A 59 -3.60 -26.05 -11.75
C ALA A 59 -2.50 -25.69 -10.75
N ILE A 60 -1.88 -24.50 -10.91
CA ILE A 60 -0.91 -23.96 -9.95
C ILE A 60 -1.58 -23.67 -8.61
N ARG A 61 -2.69 -22.96 -8.59
CA ARG A 61 -3.46 -22.65 -7.35
C ARG A 61 -3.92 -23.92 -6.64
N ALA A 62 -4.26 -24.95 -7.40
CA ALA A 62 -4.65 -26.26 -6.87
C ALA A 62 -3.46 -27.13 -6.42
N GLY A 63 -2.21 -26.65 -6.55
CA GLY A 63 -1.00 -27.41 -6.22
C GLY A 63 -0.70 -28.61 -7.16
N LYS A 64 -1.38 -28.66 -8.30
CA LYS A 64 -1.22 -29.75 -9.29
C LYS A 64 -0.10 -29.50 -10.29
N LEU A 65 0.32 -28.25 -10.46
CA LEU A 65 1.35 -27.83 -11.40
C LEU A 65 2.32 -26.87 -10.69
N LYS A 66 3.62 -27.09 -10.85
CA LYS A 66 4.64 -26.19 -10.32
C LYS A 66 5.00 -25.12 -11.35
N PRO A 67 5.32 -23.87 -10.94
CA PRO A 67 5.70 -22.80 -11.87
C PRO A 67 6.91 -23.14 -12.73
N THR A 68 7.84 -23.93 -12.20
CA THR A 68 9.04 -24.42 -12.92
C THR A 68 8.73 -25.41 -14.04
N GLN A 69 7.53 -25.96 -14.09
CA GLN A 69 7.07 -26.89 -15.15
C GLN A 69 6.39 -26.13 -16.31
N ILE A 70 6.10 -24.84 -16.16
CA ILE A 70 5.57 -24.01 -17.25
C ILE A 70 6.72 -23.70 -18.21
N ALA A 71 6.57 -24.11 -19.47
CA ALA A 71 7.55 -23.83 -20.51
C ALA A 71 7.67 -22.33 -20.78
N GLU A 72 8.83 -21.88 -21.26
CA GLU A 72 9.09 -20.46 -21.51
C GLU A 72 8.08 -19.86 -22.50
N GLU A 73 7.71 -20.60 -23.52
CA GLU A 73 6.70 -20.23 -24.53
C GLU A 73 5.27 -20.11 -23.98
N ASP A 74 4.96 -20.76 -22.83
CA ASP A 74 3.66 -20.69 -22.16
C ASP A 74 3.60 -19.62 -21.05
N ARG A 75 4.68 -18.85 -20.87
CA ARG A 75 4.73 -17.71 -19.96
C ARG A 75 4.34 -16.42 -20.66
N ASP A 76 3.47 -15.63 -20.06
CA ASP A 76 3.16 -14.28 -20.53
C ASP A 76 3.92 -13.24 -19.70
N TYR A 77 4.99 -12.71 -20.26
CA TYR A 77 5.73 -11.57 -19.72
C TYR A 77 4.98 -10.28 -20.07
N TYR A 78 3.82 -10.10 -19.46
CA TYR A 78 2.82 -9.13 -19.87
C TYR A 78 3.31 -7.67 -19.85
N LEU A 79 4.21 -7.29 -18.94
CA LEU A 79 4.80 -5.94 -18.92
C LEU A 79 5.73 -5.72 -20.12
N GLU A 80 6.57 -6.71 -20.46
CA GLU A 80 7.47 -6.66 -21.61
C GLU A 80 6.66 -6.61 -22.92
N ARG A 81 5.57 -7.37 -23.00
CA ARG A 81 4.67 -7.39 -24.17
C ARG A 81 3.88 -6.10 -24.34
N LYS A 82 3.30 -5.56 -23.26
CA LYS A 82 2.48 -4.33 -23.30
C LYS A 82 3.32 -3.06 -23.43
N TYR A 83 4.50 -3.05 -22.84
CA TYR A 83 5.37 -1.87 -22.73
C TYR A 83 6.81 -2.18 -23.14
N PRO A 84 7.08 -2.47 -24.43
CA PRO A 84 8.40 -2.98 -24.87
C PRO A 84 9.59 -2.05 -24.53
N SER A 85 9.37 -0.74 -24.46
CA SER A 85 10.43 0.24 -24.20
C SER A 85 10.90 0.24 -22.72
N PHE A 86 10.05 -0.16 -21.80
CA PHE A 86 10.35 -0.13 -20.36
C PHE A 86 10.31 -1.53 -19.71
N GLY A 87 9.53 -2.44 -20.27
CA GLY A 87 9.39 -3.81 -19.75
C GLY A 87 8.98 -3.81 -18.26
N ASN A 88 9.74 -4.54 -17.47
CA ASN A 88 9.52 -4.64 -16.02
C ASN A 88 9.79 -3.32 -15.25
N LEU A 89 10.37 -2.30 -15.89
CA LEU A 89 10.74 -1.03 -15.28
C LEU A 89 9.71 0.09 -15.50
N VAL A 90 8.53 -0.23 -16.01
CA VAL A 90 7.42 0.73 -16.10
C VAL A 90 7.09 1.34 -14.73
N PRO A 91 6.52 2.56 -14.68
CA PRO A 91 6.10 3.20 -13.43
C PRO A 91 5.23 2.29 -12.55
N ARG A 92 5.24 2.54 -11.24
CA ARG A 92 4.56 1.70 -10.24
C ARG A 92 3.07 1.52 -10.51
N ASP A 93 2.38 2.60 -10.86
CA ASP A 93 0.96 2.60 -11.17
C ASP A 93 0.65 1.75 -12.42
N VAL A 94 1.47 1.85 -13.46
CA VAL A 94 1.34 1.05 -14.69
C VAL A 94 1.56 -0.43 -14.40
N ALA A 95 2.64 -0.78 -13.70
CA ALA A 95 2.94 -2.17 -13.33
C ALA A 95 1.83 -2.77 -12.45
N SER A 96 1.30 -1.98 -11.51
CA SER A 96 0.26 -2.42 -10.58
C SER A 96 -1.07 -2.69 -11.31
N ARG A 97 -1.51 -1.78 -12.17
CA ARG A 97 -2.74 -1.99 -12.98
C ARG A 97 -2.62 -3.19 -13.90
N ALA A 98 -1.49 -3.33 -14.60
CA ALA A 98 -1.28 -4.48 -15.47
C ALA A 98 -1.24 -5.82 -14.70
N GLY A 99 -0.68 -5.84 -13.48
CA GLY A 99 -0.71 -7.00 -12.60
C GLY A 99 -2.11 -7.37 -12.14
N LYS A 100 -2.93 -6.37 -11.76
CA LYS A 100 -4.33 -6.59 -11.42
C LYS A 100 -5.13 -7.11 -12.62
N GLU A 101 -4.97 -6.49 -13.78
CA GLU A 101 -5.68 -6.89 -15.01
C GLU A 101 -5.49 -8.37 -15.36
N VAL A 102 -4.26 -8.88 -15.34
CA VAL A 102 -4.01 -10.29 -15.62
C VAL A 102 -4.57 -11.23 -14.56
N CYS A 103 -4.69 -10.78 -13.32
CA CYS A 103 -5.36 -11.54 -12.26
C CYS A 103 -6.88 -11.53 -12.45
N ASP A 104 -7.48 -10.39 -12.78
CA ASP A 104 -8.92 -10.25 -13.09
C ASP A 104 -9.31 -11.09 -14.33
N GLU A 105 -8.38 -11.28 -15.28
CA GLU A 105 -8.54 -12.24 -16.38
C GLU A 105 -8.57 -13.71 -15.93
N GLY A 106 -8.35 -14.01 -14.66
CA GLY A 106 -8.30 -15.37 -14.10
C GLY A 106 -6.94 -16.04 -14.17
N ARG A 107 -5.87 -15.32 -14.51
CA ARG A 107 -4.50 -15.84 -14.62
C ARG A 107 -3.62 -15.60 -13.40
N GLY A 108 -4.20 -15.08 -12.30
CA GLY A 108 -3.53 -14.95 -11.01
C GLY A 108 -3.13 -16.31 -10.43
N ILE A 109 -2.01 -16.35 -9.72
CA ILE A 109 -1.34 -17.61 -9.34
C ILE A 109 -1.39 -17.92 -7.83
N GLU A 110 -1.92 -17.02 -7.01
CA GLU A 110 -2.00 -17.26 -5.55
C GLU A 110 -3.34 -17.90 -5.17
N ALA A 111 -3.26 -18.91 -4.32
CA ALA A 111 -4.43 -19.61 -3.78
C ALA A 111 -5.02 -18.86 -2.58
N ASN A 112 -5.54 -17.65 -2.81
CA ASN A 112 -6.27 -16.85 -1.85
C ASN A 112 -7.69 -16.55 -2.36
N ASP A 113 -8.51 -15.89 -1.55
CA ASP A 113 -9.93 -15.64 -1.87
C ASP A 113 -10.12 -14.84 -3.18
N THR A 114 -9.12 -14.09 -3.61
CA THR A 114 -9.14 -13.23 -4.81
C THR A 114 -8.35 -13.79 -5.98
N ASN A 115 -7.62 -14.91 -5.79
CA ASN A 115 -6.71 -15.51 -6.77
C ASN A 115 -5.66 -14.53 -7.32
N GLU A 116 -5.27 -13.56 -6.52
CA GLU A 116 -4.30 -12.54 -6.85
C GLU A 116 -2.88 -13.09 -6.75
N GLY A 117 -1.95 -12.49 -7.51
CA GLY A 117 -0.55 -12.86 -7.51
C GLY A 117 0.00 -13.08 -8.91
N VAL A 118 1.25 -12.66 -9.11
CA VAL A 118 2.02 -12.87 -10.34
C VAL A 118 3.42 -13.34 -9.96
N TYR A 119 4.14 -13.96 -10.88
CA TYR A 119 5.50 -14.40 -10.64
C TYR A 119 6.53 -13.32 -10.94
N LEU A 120 7.57 -13.24 -10.11
CA LEU A 120 8.82 -12.53 -10.33
C LEU A 120 9.95 -13.56 -10.38
N ASP A 121 10.55 -13.78 -11.56
CA ASP A 121 11.46 -14.86 -11.87
C ASP A 121 12.86 -14.35 -12.20
N PHE A 122 13.87 -14.93 -11.60
CA PHE A 122 15.27 -14.58 -11.78
C PHE A 122 16.05 -15.57 -12.66
N ALA A 123 15.42 -16.60 -13.20
CA ALA A 123 16.09 -17.67 -13.97
C ALA A 123 16.90 -17.11 -15.14
N THR A 124 16.35 -16.15 -15.90
CA THR A 124 17.05 -15.47 -17.01
C THR A 124 18.28 -14.73 -16.53
N GLU A 125 18.20 -14.00 -15.42
CA GLU A 125 19.33 -13.23 -14.87
C GLU A 125 20.41 -14.15 -14.32
N VAL A 126 20.06 -15.25 -13.67
CA VAL A 126 21.00 -16.29 -13.23
C VAL A 126 21.82 -16.81 -14.42
N GLN A 127 21.16 -17.15 -15.52
CA GLN A 127 21.83 -17.61 -16.73
C GLN A 127 22.78 -16.55 -17.33
N SER A 128 22.30 -15.32 -17.44
CA SER A 128 23.05 -14.21 -18.00
C SER A 128 24.29 -13.87 -17.15
N LYS A 129 24.10 -13.66 -15.84
CA LYS A 129 25.18 -13.27 -14.92
C LYS A 129 26.17 -14.42 -14.69
N GLY A 130 25.70 -15.65 -14.66
CA GLY A 130 26.57 -16.81 -14.58
C GLY A 130 27.55 -16.88 -15.75
N ARG A 131 27.05 -16.76 -16.99
CA ARG A 131 27.89 -16.72 -18.19
C ARG A 131 28.86 -15.54 -18.19
N GLN A 132 28.38 -14.34 -17.87
CA GLN A 132 29.23 -13.15 -17.79
C GLN A 132 30.36 -13.33 -16.77
N THR A 133 30.04 -13.90 -15.59
CA THR A 133 31.03 -14.13 -14.54
C THR A 133 32.05 -15.21 -14.94
N ALA A 134 31.61 -16.29 -15.61
CA ALA A 134 32.51 -17.32 -16.13
C ALA A 134 33.47 -16.74 -17.18
N TYR A 135 32.97 -15.96 -18.13
CA TYR A 135 33.78 -15.30 -19.17
C TYR A 135 34.80 -14.32 -18.55
N ALA A 136 34.39 -13.54 -17.56
CA ALA A 136 35.31 -12.64 -16.85
C ALA A 136 36.44 -13.38 -16.12
N LYS A 137 36.22 -14.65 -15.74
CA LYS A 137 37.21 -15.56 -15.16
C LYS A 137 38.03 -16.32 -16.19
N GLY A 138 37.83 -16.05 -17.49
CA GLY A 138 38.55 -16.69 -18.58
C GLY A 138 37.99 -18.01 -19.07
N ASN A 139 36.84 -18.47 -18.50
CA ASN A 139 36.15 -19.65 -18.98
C ASN A 139 35.14 -19.28 -20.08
N HIS A 140 35.49 -19.52 -21.34
CA HIS A 140 34.66 -19.18 -22.51
C HIS A 140 33.70 -20.31 -22.93
N ASN A 141 33.74 -21.46 -22.25
CA ASN A 141 32.81 -22.58 -22.47
C ASN A 141 32.35 -23.18 -21.12
N PRO A 142 31.67 -22.39 -20.29
CA PRO A 142 31.24 -22.86 -18.98
C PRO A 142 30.16 -23.93 -19.07
N SER A 143 30.20 -24.91 -18.16
CA SER A 143 29.13 -25.88 -18.03
C SER A 143 27.85 -25.23 -17.52
N GLN A 144 26.69 -25.86 -17.74
CA GLN A 144 25.40 -25.35 -17.23
C GLN A 144 25.39 -25.27 -15.69
N GLU A 145 26.02 -26.23 -15.03
CA GLU A 145 26.14 -26.23 -13.56
C GLU A 145 26.98 -25.03 -13.05
N GLU A 146 28.10 -24.75 -13.72
CA GLU A 146 28.94 -23.60 -13.39
C GLU A 146 28.20 -22.29 -13.60
N ILE A 147 27.45 -22.14 -14.70
CA ILE A 147 26.62 -20.97 -14.97
C ILE A 147 25.59 -20.77 -13.85
N LEU A 148 24.86 -21.81 -13.47
CA LEU A 148 23.86 -21.72 -12.40
C LEU A 148 24.49 -21.34 -11.05
N THR A 149 25.63 -21.95 -10.71
CA THR A 149 26.33 -21.69 -9.46
C THR A 149 26.82 -20.24 -9.39
N LEU A 150 27.47 -19.75 -10.43
CA LEU A 150 27.97 -18.39 -10.50
C LEU A 150 26.83 -17.35 -10.52
N GLY A 151 25.77 -17.65 -11.25
CA GLY A 151 24.60 -16.76 -11.32
C GLY A 151 23.84 -16.66 -10.01
N LYS A 152 23.64 -17.80 -9.32
CA LYS A 152 23.03 -17.81 -7.96
C LYS A 152 23.89 -17.04 -6.97
N LYS A 153 25.19 -17.21 -6.99
CA LYS A 153 26.13 -16.45 -6.14
C LYS A 153 26.02 -14.94 -6.38
N TRP A 154 25.93 -14.51 -7.64
CA TRP A 154 25.74 -13.12 -7.99
C TRP A 154 24.42 -12.55 -7.43
N LEU A 155 23.32 -13.33 -7.53
CA LEU A 155 22.04 -12.95 -6.93
C LEU A 155 22.10 -12.85 -5.41
N GLU A 156 22.80 -13.80 -4.76
CA GLU A 156 22.99 -13.81 -3.32
C GLU A 156 23.74 -12.58 -2.84
N GLU A 157 24.84 -12.20 -3.51
CA GLU A 157 25.60 -10.99 -3.21
C GLU A 157 24.74 -9.72 -3.36
N LYS A 158 23.81 -9.70 -4.30
CA LYS A 158 22.98 -8.51 -4.59
C LYS A 158 21.67 -8.47 -3.79
N TYR A 159 20.99 -9.58 -3.62
CA TYR A 159 19.63 -9.65 -3.09
C TYR A 159 19.45 -10.66 -1.95
N GLY A 160 20.51 -11.30 -1.46
CA GLY A 160 20.43 -12.40 -0.50
C GLY A 160 19.58 -12.09 0.73
N ASN A 161 19.70 -10.88 1.28
CA ASN A 161 18.88 -10.45 2.42
C ASN A 161 17.38 -10.40 2.10
N LEU A 162 17.01 -9.98 0.88
CA LEU A 162 15.61 -9.93 0.44
C LEU A 162 15.06 -11.34 0.19
N PHE A 163 15.87 -12.22 -0.38
CA PHE A 163 15.52 -13.62 -0.62
C PHE A 163 15.33 -14.36 0.71
N THR A 164 16.23 -14.16 1.66
CA THR A 164 16.10 -14.72 3.03
C THR A 164 14.83 -14.20 3.73
N MET A 165 14.50 -12.92 3.58
CA MET A 165 13.27 -12.35 4.13
C MET A 165 12.03 -12.99 3.49
N TYR A 166 12.00 -13.11 2.16
CA TYR A 166 10.91 -13.75 1.43
C TYR A 166 10.71 -15.20 1.90
N GLN A 167 11.78 -15.98 1.95
CA GLN A 167 11.74 -17.38 2.39
C GLN A 167 11.22 -17.52 3.83
N LYS A 168 11.61 -16.62 4.74
CA LYS A 168 11.10 -16.64 6.13
C LYS A 168 9.61 -16.34 6.24
N ILE A 169 9.04 -15.59 5.28
CA ILE A 169 7.62 -15.22 5.29
C ILE A 169 6.77 -16.27 4.58
N THR A 170 7.26 -16.81 3.46
CA THR A 170 6.46 -17.66 2.56
C THR A 170 6.81 -19.14 2.65
N ASP A 171 7.93 -19.51 3.27
CA ASP A 171 8.56 -20.85 3.25
C ASP A 171 8.94 -21.32 1.83
N GLU A 172 8.98 -20.42 0.86
CA GLU A 172 9.39 -20.70 -0.52
C GLU A 172 10.82 -20.22 -0.78
N ASN A 173 11.64 -21.02 -1.49
CA ASN A 173 13.02 -20.69 -1.83
C ASN A 173 13.11 -19.95 -3.18
N PRO A 174 13.42 -18.64 -3.21
CA PRO A 174 13.47 -17.86 -4.46
C PRO A 174 14.59 -18.28 -5.43
N TYR A 175 15.56 -19.09 -4.98
CA TYR A 175 16.59 -19.65 -5.86
C TYR A 175 16.12 -20.87 -6.64
N GLU A 176 14.97 -21.44 -6.27
CA GLU A 176 14.43 -22.68 -6.87
C GLU A 176 13.09 -22.44 -7.58
N THR A 177 12.28 -21.53 -7.04
CA THR A 177 10.96 -21.19 -7.57
C THR A 177 10.81 -19.68 -7.72
N PRO A 178 10.06 -19.20 -8.73
CA PRO A 178 9.76 -17.78 -8.86
C PRO A 178 9.06 -17.23 -7.61
N MET A 179 9.41 -16.00 -7.21
CA MET A 179 8.72 -15.31 -6.13
C MET A 179 7.29 -14.94 -6.56
N LYS A 180 6.36 -15.03 -5.62
CA LYS A 180 5.00 -14.49 -5.80
C LYS A 180 4.97 -13.05 -5.34
N ILE A 181 4.47 -12.18 -6.18
CA ILE A 181 4.28 -10.75 -5.86
C ILE A 181 2.89 -10.30 -6.28
N TYR A 182 2.39 -9.25 -5.60
CA TYR A 182 1.15 -8.57 -5.99
C TYR A 182 1.20 -7.10 -5.56
N PRO A 183 0.47 -6.21 -6.25
CA PRO A 183 0.39 -4.82 -5.85
C PRO A 183 -0.26 -4.63 -4.48
N ALA A 184 0.24 -3.67 -3.70
CA ALA A 184 -0.37 -3.29 -2.44
C ALA A 184 -0.28 -1.79 -2.19
N VAL A 185 -1.21 -1.25 -1.40
CA VAL A 185 -1.22 0.15 -0.98
C VAL A 185 0.08 0.48 -0.25
N HIS A 186 0.73 1.57 -0.64
CA HIS A 186 2.05 1.94 -0.14
C HIS A 186 2.11 3.33 0.48
N TYR A 187 1.62 4.37 -0.20
CA TYR A 187 1.82 5.76 0.18
C TYR A 187 0.58 6.60 -0.16
N THR A 188 0.18 7.47 0.77
CA THR A 188 -0.87 8.46 0.50
C THR A 188 -0.25 9.75 0.00
N MET A 189 -0.63 10.18 -1.20
CA MET A 189 -0.20 11.47 -1.76
C MET A 189 -1.17 12.59 -1.40
N GLY A 190 -2.42 12.23 -1.08
CA GLY A 190 -3.37 13.14 -0.46
C GLY A 190 -3.14 13.30 1.04
N GLY A 191 -3.64 14.36 1.62
CA GLY A 191 -3.47 14.65 3.04
C GLY A 191 -4.01 16.03 3.42
N VAL A 192 -3.67 16.49 4.60
CA VAL A 192 -4.04 17.82 5.06
C VAL A 192 -3.44 18.88 4.14
N SER A 193 -4.26 19.81 3.68
CA SER A 193 -3.82 20.95 2.87
C SER A 193 -2.97 21.90 3.71
N VAL A 194 -1.79 22.23 3.21
CA VAL A 194 -0.84 23.14 3.86
C VAL A 194 -0.32 24.19 2.88
N ASP A 195 0.13 25.32 3.42
CA ASP A 195 0.88 26.33 2.67
C ASP A 195 2.38 25.98 2.61
N TYR A 196 3.20 26.88 2.04
CA TYR A 196 4.65 26.70 1.95
C TYR A 196 5.38 26.69 3.30
N ASN A 197 4.71 27.15 4.37
CA ASN A 197 5.22 27.08 5.73
C ASN A 197 4.76 25.81 6.47
N LEU A 198 4.13 24.87 5.77
CA LEU A 198 3.53 23.66 6.31
C LEU A 198 2.38 23.92 7.29
N GLN A 199 1.81 25.12 7.28
CA GLN A 199 0.66 25.44 8.10
C GLN A 199 -0.62 25.03 7.40
N SER A 200 -1.49 24.32 8.12
CA SER A 200 -2.83 23.99 7.66
C SER A 200 -3.74 25.22 7.66
N THR A 201 -4.99 25.05 7.25
CA THR A 201 -6.00 26.12 7.36
C THR A 201 -6.39 26.45 8.81
N ILE A 202 -5.91 25.68 9.78
CA ILE A 202 -6.03 25.98 11.21
C ILE A 202 -4.73 26.65 11.66
N PRO A 203 -4.77 27.92 12.13
CA PRO A 203 -3.59 28.63 12.61
C PRO A 203 -2.87 27.87 13.73
N GLY A 204 -1.54 27.78 13.65
CA GLY A 204 -0.71 27.04 14.60
C GLY A 204 -0.71 25.52 14.45
N CYS A 205 -1.45 24.97 13.49
CA CYS A 205 -1.44 23.55 13.17
C CYS A 205 -0.56 23.31 11.93
N PHE A 206 0.65 22.79 12.15
CA PHE A 206 1.62 22.47 11.12
C PHE A 206 1.62 20.97 10.84
N VAL A 207 1.73 20.59 9.55
CA VAL A 207 1.68 19.19 9.13
C VAL A 207 2.83 18.90 8.18
N ALA A 208 3.70 17.98 8.58
CA ALA A 208 4.90 17.60 7.84
C ALA A 208 4.83 16.18 7.27
N GLY A 209 5.59 15.93 6.22
CA GLY A 209 5.74 14.62 5.58
C GLY A 209 4.44 14.09 4.99
N GLU A 210 4.25 12.78 4.99
CA GLU A 210 3.10 12.09 4.37
C GLU A 210 1.73 12.50 4.92
N ALA A 211 1.67 13.14 6.09
CA ALA A 211 0.41 13.59 6.67
C ALA A 211 -0.18 14.81 5.95
N ASN A 212 0.63 15.61 5.26
CA ASN A 212 0.17 16.67 4.37
C ASN A 212 -0.05 16.15 2.94
N PHE A 213 -0.75 16.94 2.11
CA PHE A 213 -1.09 16.57 0.73
C PHE A 213 0.12 16.50 -0.21
N SER A 214 1.28 16.89 0.26
CA SER A 214 2.57 16.88 -0.40
C SER A 214 2.65 17.51 -1.82
N ASP A 215 3.85 17.65 -2.33
CA ASP A 215 4.16 18.13 -3.67
C ASP A 215 4.28 16.99 -4.72
N HIS A 216 3.91 15.77 -4.35
CA HIS A 216 4.03 14.60 -5.22
C HIS A 216 2.92 14.50 -6.29
N GLY A 217 1.86 15.28 -6.17
CA GLY A 217 0.72 15.22 -7.09
C GLY A 217 0.07 13.83 -7.11
N ALA A 218 -0.24 13.34 -8.31
CA ALA A 218 -0.95 12.08 -8.49
C ALA A 218 -0.04 10.84 -8.48
N ASN A 219 1.28 11.00 -8.56
CA ASN A 219 2.22 9.86 -8.57
C ASN A 219 3.59 10.26 -7.99
N ARG A 220 3.99 9.60 -6.91
CA ARG A 220 5.24 9.84 -6.20
C ARG A 220 6.40 9.05 -6.83
N LEU A 221 7.54 9.70 -7.00
CA LEU A 221 8.78 9.04 -7.39
C LEU A 221 9.39 8.23 -6.24
N GLY A 222 10.15 7.21 -6.56
CA GLY A 222 10.86 6.40 -5.56
C GLY A 222 11.78 7.25 -4.68
N ALA A 223 11.88 6.92 -3.39
CA ALA A 223 12.68 7.58 -2.34
C ALA A 223 12.29 9.03 -1.98
N SER A 224 11.45 9.72 -2.75
CA SER A 224 11.10 11.14 -2.51
C SER A 224 10.29 11.39 -1.24
N ALA A 225 9.58 10.38 -0.70
CA ALA A 225 8.82 10.53 0.54
C ALA A 225 9.70 10.85 1.75
N LEU A 226 10.79 10.11 1.92
CA LEU A 226 11.75 10.37 2.99
C LEU A 226 12.46 11.71 2.80
N MET A 227 12.79 12.08 1.55
CA MET A 227 13.37 13.38 1.23
C MET A 227 12.42 14.52 1.64
N GLN A 228 11.14 14.42 1.30
CA GLN A 228 10.13 15.39 1.72
C GLN A 228 10.06 15.49 3.25
N GLY A 229 9.86 14.37 3.96
CA GLY A 229 9.76 14.39 5.42
C GLY A 229 10.99 14.97 6.11
N LEU A 230 12.19 14.71 5.57
CA LEU A 230 13.43 15.29 6.07
C LEU A 230 13.53 16.78 5.74
N ALA A 231 13.16 17.21 4.52
CA ALA A 231 13.16 18.61 4.13
C ALA A 231 12.17 19.41 4.99
N ASP A 232 10.95 18.93 5.16
CA ASP A 232 9.93 19.54 6.02
C ASP A 232 10.45 19.70 7.47
N GLY A 233 11.01 18.62 8.03
CA GLY A 233 11.46 18.60 9.42
C GLY A 233 12.73 19.41 9.69
N TYR A 234 13.71 19.40 8.78
CA TYR A 234 15.01 20.07 9.00
C TYR A 234 15.06 21.49 8.47
N PHE A 235 14.38 21.77 7.34
CA PHE A 235 14.55 23.06 6.66
C PHE A 235 13.35 23.97 6.73
N VAL A 236 12.14 23.47 6.98
CA VAL A 236 10.93 24.28 7.01
C VAL A 236 10.41 24.49 8.43
N LEU A 237 10.07 23.42 9.15
CA LEU A 237 9.43 23.52 10.48
C LEU A 237 10.20 24.36 11.50
N PRO A 238 11.54 24.29 11.62
CA PRO A 238 12.26 25.09 12.62
C PRO A 238 12.04 26.60 12.45
N TYR A 239 12.04 27.07 11.21
CA TYR A 239 11.80 28.48 10.91
C TYR A 239 10.33 28.86 11.06
N THR A 240 9.44 28.03 10.55
CA THR A 240 8.01 28.25 10.58
C THR A 240 7.48 28.34 12.02
N VAL A 241 7.84 27.37 12.88
CA VAL A 241 7.41 27.34 14.28
C VAL A 241 8.02 28.52 15.04
N SER A 242 9.29 28.82 14.82
CA SER A 242 9.97 29.94 15.47
C SER A 242 9.33 31.29 15.08
N ASN A 243 9.03 31.48 13.80
CA ASN A 243 8.37 32.70 13.33
C ASN A 243 6.95 32.83 13.87
N TYR A 244 6.20 31.73 13.88
CA TYR A 244 4.82 31.72 14.40
C TYR A 244 4.75 32.06 15.89
N LEU A 245 5.71 31.60 16.69
CA LEU A 245 5.77 31.78 18.12
C LEU A 245 6.55 33.05 18.55
N ALA A 246 7.12 33.82 17.62
CA ALA A 246 8.03 34.92 17.94
C ALA A 246 7.40 35.94 18.88
N ASP A 247 6.14 36.31 18.69
CA ASP A 247 5.42 37.28 19.51
C ASP A 247 4.90 36.68 20.84
N ASP A 248 4.79 35.34 20.91
CA ASP A 248 4.23 34.58 22.03
C ASP A 248 5.26 34.05 23.03
N ILE A 249 6.57 34.18 22.74
CA ILE A 249 7.66 33.63 23.58
C ILE A 249 7.59 34.13 25.04
N ARG A 250 7.06 35.33 25.26
CA ARG A 250 6.98 35.96 26.58
C ARG A 250 5.58 35.89 27.20
N THR A 251 4.62 35.27 26.53
CA THR A 251 3.28 35.09 27.06
C THR A 251 3.26 33.98 28.12
N GLY A 252 2.36 34.07 29.10
CA GLY A 252 2.16 33.04 30.09
C GLY A 252 1.61 31.75 29.46
N LYS A 253 1.75 30.64 30.16
CA LYS A 253 1.15 29.37 29.73
C LYS A 253 -0.36 29.46 29.71
N ILE A 254 -0.98 28.97 28.65
CA ILE A 254 -2.43 28.82 28.58
C ILE A 254 -2.86 27.73 29.56
N SER A 255 -3.89 28.01 30.41
CA SER A 255 -4.42 27.01 31.34
C SER A 255 -5.18 25.91 30.58
N THR A 256 -4.93 24.67 30.95
CA THR A 256 -5.68 23.51 30.47
C THR A 256 -7.09 23.41 31.09
N ASP A 257 -7.42 24.24 32.04
CA ASP A 257 -8.76 24.29 32.67
C ASP A 257 -9.75 25.15 31.87
N LEU A 258 -9.33 25.71 30.74
CA LEU A 258 -10.24 26.43 29.85
C LEU A 258 -11.35 25.53 29.33
N PRO A 259 -12.57 26.09 29.14
CA PRO A 259 -13.73 25.29 28.68
C PRO A 259 -13.48 24.50 27.39
N GLU A 260 -12.66 25.01 26.50
CA GLU A 260 -12.32 24.37 25.23
C GLU A 260 -11.55 23.08 25.45
N PHE A 261 -10.58 23.02 26.36
CA PHE A 261 -9.84 21.82 26.72
C PHE A 261 -10.73 20.81 27.41
N VAL A 262 -11.55 21.24 28.35
CA VAL A 262 -12.52 20.39 29.06
C VAL A 262 -13.54 19.79 28.08
N ALA A 263 -14.04 20.57 27.13
CA ALA A 263 -14.96 20.10 26.11
C ALA A 263 -14.29 19.05 25.18
N ALA A 264 -13.04 19.28 24.78
CA ALA A 264 -12.29 18.33 23.96
C ALA A 264 -12.04 17.00 24.69
N GLU A 265 -11.65 17.06 25.97
CA GLU A 265 -11.47 15.86 26.81
C GLU A 265 -12.78 15.06 26.97
N ASN A 266 -13.89 15.74 27.29
CA ASN A 266 -15.20 15.11 27.43
C ASN A 266 -15.65 14.45 26.12
N ASN A 267 -15.46 15.10 24.97
CA ASN A 267 -15.78 14.52 23.67
C ASN A 267 -15.01 13.20 23.41
N VAL A 268 -13.73 13.13 23.77
CA VAL A 268 -12.95 11.89 23.66
C VAL A 268 -13.47 10.82 24.63
N LYS A 269 -13.76 11.17 25.88
CA LYS A 269 -14.34 10.26 26.87
C LYS A 269 -15.67 9.69 26.39
N ASP A 270 -16.54 10.51 25.84
CA ASP A 270 -17.82 10.09 25.31
C ASP A 270 -17.68 9.11 24.14
N GLN A 271 -16.73 9.35 23.24
CA GLN A 271 -16.41 8.41 22.15
C GLN A 271 -15.92 7.07 22.68
N ILE A 272 -15.01 7.06 23.65
CA ILE A 272 -14.50 5.86 24.31
C ILE A 272 -15.65 5.11 24.98
N ASN A 273 -16.47 5.77 25.78
CA ASN A 273 -17.61 5.18 26.49
C ASN A 273 -18.62 4.59 25.52
N LYS A 274 -18.89 5.25 24.41
CA LYS A 274 -19.77 4.74 23.36
C LYS A 274 -19.32 3.38 22.81
N PHE A 275 -18.01 3.21 22.54
CA PHE A 275 -17.50 1.93 22.07
C PHE A 275 -17.49 0.84 23.14
N LEU A 276 -17.10 1.17 24.37
CA LEU A 276 -17.03 0.21 25.46
C LEU A 276 -18.42 -0.24 25.96
N SER A 277 -19.42 0.62 25.85
CA SER A 277 -20.81 0.29 26.25
C SER A 277 -21.60 -0.41 25.14
N ASN A 278 -21.07 -0.50 23.92
CA ASN A 278 -21.76 -1.13 22.81
C ASN A 278 -21.74 -2.66 22.95
N ASN A 279 -22.94 -3.28 22.91
CA ASN A 279 -23.09 -4.73 23.01
C ASN A 279 -23.28 -5.39 21.63
N GLY A 280 -22.52 -4.94 20.65
CA GLY A 280 -22.55 -5.51 19.31
C GLY A 280 -22.03 -6.94 19.26
N SER A 281 -22.22 -7.59 18.12
CA SER A 281 -21.86 -9.00 17.90
C SER A 281 -20.63 -9.19 17.02
N LYS A 282 -20.06 -8.11 16.46
CA LYS A 282 -19.00 -8.15 15.44
C LYS A 282 -17.72 -7.51 15.93
N THR A 283 -16.59 -8.15 15.61
CA THR A 283 -15.26 -7.63 15.97
C THR A 283 -14.88 -6.40 15.16
N VAL A 284 -13.97 -5.60 15.67
CA VAL A 284 -13.39 -4.45 14.94
C VAL A 284 -12.74 -4.91 13.63
N ASP A 285 -12.03 -6.04 13.66
CA ASP A 285 -11.37 -6.61 12.47
C ASP A 285 -12.36 -7.00 11.36
N HIS A 286 -13.57 -7.44 11.71
CA HIS A 286 -14.62 -7.72 10.74
C HIS A 286 -14.95 -6.47 9.89
N PHE A 287 -15.12 -5.33 10.54
CA PHE A 287 -15.42 -4.06 9.85
C PHE A 287 -14.22 -3.54 9.06
N HIS A 288 -13.02 -3.65 9.63
CA HIS A 288 -11.79 -3.24 8.95
C HIS A 288 -11.57 -4.02 7.64
N LYS A 289 -11.74 -5.34 7.68
CA LYS A 289 -11.62 -6.21 6.49
C LYS A 289 -12.70 -5.87 5.44
N ARG A 290 -13.94 -5.69 5.85
CA ARG A 290 -15.02 -5.31 4.92
C ARG A 290 -14.76 -3.97 4.24
N LEU A 291 -14.33 -2.95 5.01
CA LEU A 291 -13.90 -1.68 4.43
C LEU A 291 -12.76 -1.88 3.44
N GLY A 292 -11.76 -2.67 3.80
CA GLY A 292 -10.62 -2.99 2.94
C GLY A 292 -11.05 -3.59 1.60
N HIS A 293 -11.99 -4.54 1.61
CA HIS A 293 -12.53 -5.14 0.37
C HIS A 293 -13.29 -4.14 -0.50
N ILE A 294 -14.13 -3.28 0.09
CA ILE A 294 -14.82 -2.22 -0.66
C ILE A 294 -13.80 -1.28 -1.31
N MET A 295 -12.83 -0.79 -0.53
CA MET A 295 -11.81 0.14 -0.99
C MET A 295 -10.94 -0.48 -2.08
N TRP A 296 -10.49 -1.73 -1.90
CA TRP A 296 -9.63 -2.41 -2.86
C TRP A 296 -10.32 -2.66 -4.19
N ASN A 297 -11.55 -3.17 -4.15
CA ASN A 297 -12.26 -3.59 -5.35
C ASN A 297 -12.89 -2.44 -6.14
N LYS A 298 -13.31 -1.35 -5.46
CA LYS A 298 -14.12 -0.28 -6.09
C LYS A 298 -13.44 1.10 -6.09
N VAL A 299 -12.48 1.34 -5.18
CA VAL A 299 -11.77 2.62 -5.04
C VAL A 299 -10.26 2.46 -5.25
N GLY A 300 -9.81 1.26 -5.59
CA GLY A 300 -8.40 0.89 -5.76
C GLY A 300 -7.77 1.36 -7.07
N MET A 301 -7.12 0.44 -7.78
CA MET A 301 -6.29 0.76 -8.96
C MET A 301 -7.08 1.09 -10.23
N GLY A 302 -8.21 0.45 -10.47
CA GLY A 302 -9.14 0.74 -11.56
C GLY A 302 -10.45 1.22 -10.95
N ARG A 303 -10.98 2.33 -11.45
CA ARG A 303 -12.15 3.00 -10.89
C ARG A 303 -13.15 3.30 -12.03
N ASN A 304 -14.44 3.15 -11.74
CA ASN A 304 -15.50 3.56 -12.63
C ASN A 304 -16.65 4.16 -11.83
N GLU A 305 -17.51 4.92 -12.49
CA GLU A 305 -18.63 5.64 -11.86
C GLU A 305 -19.55 4.72 -11.09
N LYS A 306 -19.86 3.56 -11.65
CA LYS A 306 -20.74 2.57 -11.02
C LYS A 306 -20.10 2.04 -9.70
N GLY A 307 -18.87 1.56 -9.78
CA GLY A 307 -18.14 1.01 -8.62
C GLY A 307 -17.95 2.04 -7.51
N LEU A 308 -17.61 3.29 -7.87
CA LEU A 308 -17.45 4.37 -6.89
C LEU A 308 -18.76 4.75 -6.22
N THR A 309 -19.87 4.79 -6.96
CA THR A 309 -21.22 5.07 -6.43
C THR A 309 -21.67 3.96 -5.47
N GLU A 310 -21.45 2.70 -5.85
CA GLU A 310 -21.73 1.55 -4.98
C GLU A 310 -20.85 1.59 -3.72
N ALA A 311 -19.54 1.91 -3.85
CA ALA A 311 -18.63 2.02 -2.70
C ALA A 311 -19.13 3.06 -1.68
N ILE A 312 -19.54 4.24 -2.12
CA ILE A 312 -20.08 5.29 -1.24
C ILE A 312 -21.31 4.77 -0.48
N SER A 313 -22.23 4.10 -1.17
CA SER A 313 -23.43 3.51 -0.54
C SER A 313 -23.06 2.41 0.47
N GLU A 314 -22.17 1.50 0.10
CA GLU A 314 -21.74 0.39 0.96
C GLU A 314 -20.96 0.88 2.18
N ILE A 315 -20.11 1.89 2.05
CA ILE A 315 -19.36 2.50 3.17
C ILE A 315 -20.34 3.21 4.11
N THR A 316 -21.38 3.87 3.58
CA THR A 316 -22.41 4.51 4.40
C THR A 316 -23.15 3.47 5.23
N ALA A 317 -23.58 2.37 4.62
CA ALA A 317 -24.24 1.27 5.34
C ALA A 317 -23.30 0.60 6.35
N LEU A 318 -22.02 0.41 5.99
CA LEU A 318 -20.98 -0.12 6.87
C LEU A 318 -20.78 0.76 8.11
N LYS A 319 -20.81 2.10 7.95
CA LYS A 319 -20.70 3.07 9.05
C LYS A 319 -21.84 2.91 10.04
N GLU A 320 -23.07 2.83 9.55
CA GLU A 320 -24.26 2.64 10.39
C GLU A 320 -24.19 1.31 11.16
N GLU A 321 -23.85 0.24 10.47
CA GLU A 321 -23.67 -1.08 11.06
C GLU A 321 -22.54 -1.10 12.09
N PHE A 322 -21.39 -0.45 11.79
CA PHE A 322 -20.25 -0.37 12.71
C PHE A 322 -20.66 0.21 14.07
N TYR A 323 -21.30 1.36 14.07
CA TYR A 323 -21.71 1.98 15.33
C TYR A 323 -22.79 1.22 16.11
N LYS A 324 -23.52 0.34 15.43
CA LYS A 324 -24.56 -0.50 16.05
C LYS A 324 -24.03 -1.85 16.52
N GLU A 325 -23.15 -2.49 15.74
CA GLU A 325 -22.81 -3.91 15.90
C GLU A 325 -21.35 -4.15 16.33
N VAL A 326 -20.50 -3.11 16.44
CA VAL A 326 -19.13 -3.32 16.87
C VAL A 326 -19.08 -3.71 18.35
N TYR A 327 -18.27 -4.71 18.66
CA TYR A 327 -17.97 -5.14 20.03
C TYR A 327 -16.49 -4.85 20.34
N VAL A 328 -16.25 -4.14 21.44
CA VAL A 328 -14.94 -3.81 21.95
C VAL A 328 -14.81 -4.41 23.35
N PRO A 329 -14.01 -5.48 23.54
CA PRO A 329 -13.78 -6.06 24.86
C PRO A 329 -12.87 -5.18 25.72
N GLY A 330 -12.87 -5.44 27.06
CA GLY A 330 -12.00 -4.77 28.02
C GLY A 330 -12.57 -3.45 28.54
N SER A 331 -11.69 -2.63 29.09
CA SER A 331 -12.03 -1.34 29.71
C SER A 331 -11.10 -0.22 29.20
N SER A 332 -11.31 1.00 29.69
CA SER A 332 -10.43 2.15 29.46
C SER A 332 -9.33 2.29 30.53
N ASP A 333 -9.35 1.47 31.58
CA ASP A 333 -8.45 1.61 32.73
C ASP A 333 -7.08 0.95 32.50
N GLU A 334 -6.96 0.22 31.40
CA GLU A 334 -5.75 -0.46 30.98
C GLU A 334 -5.50 -0.27 29.47
N LEU A 335 -4.33 -0.69 29.00
CA LEU A 335 -4.01 -0.68 27.58
C LEU A 335 -4.98 -1.61 26.83
N ASN A 336 -5.83 -1.02 25.98
CA ASN A 336 -6.85 -1.73 25.19
C ASN A 336 -6.63 -1.56 23.69
N PRO A 337 -5.90 -2.50 23.04
CA PRO A 337 -5.64 -2.43 21.59
C PRO A 337 -6.90 -2.49 20.73
N GLU A 338 -7.96 -3.18 21.16
CA GLU A 338 -9.21 -3.27 20.41
C GLU A 338 -9.99 -1.95 20.45
N LEU A 339 -9.93 -1.22 21.55
CA LEU A 339 -10.47 0.14 21.64
C LEU A 339 -9.71 1.10 20.71
N GLU A 340 -8.37 1.03 20.68
CA GLU A 340 -7.56 1.83 19.76
C GLU A 340 -7.91 1.52 18.30
N LYS A 341 -8.03 0.25 17.94
CA LYS A 341 -8.46 -0.17 16.60
C LYS A 341 -9.87 0.35 16.26
N ALA A 342 -10.84 0.28 17.18
CA ALA A 342 -12.19 0.76 16.95
C ALA A 342 -12.21 2.26 16.63
N LEU A 343 -11.48 3.07 17.39
CA LEU A 343 -11.33 4.50 17.16
C LEU A 343 -10.68 4.82 15.79
N ARG A 344 -9.71 3.99 15.37
CA ARG A 344 -9.05 4.13 14.06
C ARG A 344 -9.97 3.70 12.91
N VAL A 345 -10.69 2.58 13.05
CA VAL A 345 -11.60 2.08 12.02
C VAL A 345 -12.76 3.05 11.80
N ALA A 346 -13.26 3.72 12.85
CA ALA A 346 -14.23 4.80 12.72
C ALA A 346 -13.72 5.92 11.78
N ASP A 347 -12.47 6.35 11.99
CA ASP A 347 -11.84 7.37 11.14
C ASP A 347 -11.59 6.85 9.70
N PHE A 348 -11.19 5.57 9.55
CA PHE A 348 -10.94 4.95 8.23
C PHE A 348 -12.21 4.83 7.38
N ILE A 349 -13.35 4.52 7.99
CA ILE A 349 -14.65 4.48 7.30
C ILE A 349 -14.99 5.85 6.71
N GLU A 350 -14.83 6.91 7.50
CA GLU A 350 -15.12 8.28 7.07
C GLU A 350 -14.13 8.76 5.98
N LEU A 351 -12.82 8.49 6.16
CA LEU A 351 -11.79 8.81 5.16
C LEU A 351 -12.01 8.02 3.87
N GLY A 352 -12.36 6.74 3.94
CA GLY A 352 -12.67 5.91 2.77
C GLY A 352 -13.84 6.47 1.96
N GLN A 353 -14.87 6.97 2.64
CA GLN A 353 -15.99 7.64 1.98
C GLN A 353 -15.54 8.92 1.26
N LEU A 354 -14.72 9.76 1.90
CA LEU A 354 -14.15 10.96 1.27
C LEU A 354 -13.32 10.62 0.05
N MET A 355 -12.47 9.58 0.14
CA MET A 355 -11.66 9.12 -0.99
C MET A 355 -12.52 8.65 -2.16
N ALA A 356 -13.60 7.92 -1.91
CA ALA A 356 -14.52 7.47 -2.95
C ALA A 356 -15.27 8.64 -3.61
N MET A 357 -15.69 9.62 -2.81
CA MET A 357 -16.36 10.84 -3.31
C MET A 357 -15.42 11.70 -4.17
N ASP A 358 -14.20 11.94 -3.72
CA ASP A 358 -13.18 12.67 -4.49
C ASP A 358 -12.88 11.97 -5.81
N ALA A 359 -12.70 10.65 -5.79
CA ALA A 359 -12.47 9.85 -7.00
C ALA A 359 -13.64 9.89 -7.98
N LEU A 360 -14.89 9.93 -7.48
CA LEU A 360 -16.09 10.02 -8.31
C LEU A 360 -16.20 11.38 -9.01
N GLN A 361 -15.85 12.46 -8.30
CA GLN A 361 -15.93 13.82 -8.83
C GLN A 361 -14.84 14.13 -9.87
N ARG A 362 -13.66 13.46 -9.76
CA ARG A 362 -12.55 13.64 -10.69
C ARG A 362 -12.78 12.87 -11.98
N LYS A 363 -13.19 13.58 -13.03
CA LYS A 363 -13.43 13.04 -14.37
C LYS A 363 -12.15 13.10 -15.20
N GLU A 364 -11.10 12.43 -14.71
CA GLU A 364 -9.77 12.41 -15.31
C GLU A 364 -9.04 11.11 -14.91
N SER A 365 -7.94 10.79 -15.60
CA SER A 365 -6.99 9.76 -15.20
C SER A 365 -5.60 10.34 -15.10
N CYS A 366 -4.98 10.27 -13.89
CA CYS A 366 -3.62 10.72 -13.66
C CYS A 366 -2.96 9.93 -12.53
N GLY A 367 -1.77 9.39 -12.76
CA GLY A 367 -0.98 8.65 -11.78
C GLY A 367 -1.75 7.54 -11.09
N GLY A 368 -1.86 7.62 -9.77
CA GLY A 368 -2.60 6.65 -8.95
C GLY A 368 -4.12 6.71 -9.09
N HIS A 369 -4.67 7.78 -9.66
CA HIS A 369 -6.09 7.90 -9.98
C HIS A 369 -6.34 7.50 -11.42
N PHE A 370 -7.02 6.39 -11.63
CA PHE A 370 -7.36 5.87 -12.95
C PHE A 370 -8.86 5.61 -13.04
N ARG A 371 -9.52 6.39 -13.91
CA ARG A 371 -10.93 6.24 -14.26
C ARG A 371 -11.03 5.55 -15.61
N GLU A 372 -11.72 4.41 -15.65
CA GLU A 372 -11.86 3.59 -16.86
C GLU A 372 -12.60 4.33 -17.98
N GLU A 373 -13.37 5.36 -17.63
CA GLU A 373 -14.16 6.17 -18.59
C GLU A 373 -13.38 7.36 -19.19
N TYR A 374 -12.19 7.73 -18.63
CA TYR A 374 -11.46 8.94 -19.03
C TYR A 374 -10.00 8.70 -19.33
#